data_8ae9fca7462a7c083cadea244bf93dbf
#
_entry.id   8ae9fca7462a7c083cadea244bf93dbf
#
_cell.length_a   1.000
_cell.length_b   1.000
_cell.length_c   1.000
_cell.angle_alpha   90.00
_cell.angle_beta   90.00
_cell.angle_gamma   90.00
#
_symmetry.space_group_name_H-M   'P 1'
#
loop_
_entity.id
_entity.type
_entity.pdbx_description
1 polymer ?
#
loop_
_entity_poly.entity_id
_entity_poly.type
_entity_poly.pdbx_seq_one_letter_code
_entity_poly.pdbx_strand_id
1 'polypeptide(L)'
;MIALLLTGALALPSCARSQRAAIAPRADGPGETIPVELVRPEGPGPFPAVVLLHSCAGLGRGARHAGDWIRRLVAMGYAVALPDSFTTRGYPDGVCGNGLLVPPEVRAADAYAAVRYLEANPDIASDRIGTIGYSHGGWTVLAALDRGVAEWARSAAGAQHGFAAGVAFYPECGYGAWLAAYRTTAPLLILAGEIDDWTLSAPCQSLADRASSQGQPVSIKIYAGARHSFDTYLPPTRVPEARRGRGATIGGDAAARQDSIEQTRAFFARYLEPAVTPPNSPLPR
;
A
#
# COMPACT_ATOMS: atom_id res chain seq x y z
N MET A 1 52.14 23.15 15.09
CA MET A 1 51.34 22.08 14.47
C MET A 1 50.14 21.84 15.35
N ILE A 2 48.97 22.40 14.98
CA ILE A 2 47.70 22.27 15.72
C ILE A 2 46.89 21.28 14.92
N ALA A 3 46.62 20.10 15.52
CA ALA A 3 45.77 19.06 14.93
C ALA A 3 44.30 19.44 15.12
N LEU A 4 43.60 19.68 14.01
CA LEU A 4 42.17 19.88 13.96
C LEU A 4 41.47 18.50 14.07
N LEU A 5 40.88 18.21 15.21
CA LEU A 5 40.00 17.07 15.41
C LEU A 5 38.64 17.40 14.75
N LEU A 6 38.38 16.83 13.59
CA LEU A 6 37.05 16.80 12.97
C LEU A 6 36.16 15.82 13.77
N THR A 7 35.33 16.34 14.64
CA THR A 7 34.23 15.59 15.25
C THR A 7 33.14 15.40 14.21
N GLY A 8 33.11 14.24 13.55
CA GLY A 8 31.99 13.84 12.72
C GLY A 8 30.74 13.66 13.60
N ALA A 9 29.82 14.58 13.51
CA ALA A 9 28.50 14.42 14.09
C ALA A 9 27.78 13.31 13.30
N LEU A 10 27.61 12.15 13.92
CA LEU A 10 26.67 11.13 13.45
C LEU A 10 25.27 11.75 13.51
N ALA A 11 24.70 12.03 12.35
CA ALA A 11 23.30 12.44 12.24
C ALA A 11 22.41 11.31 12.80
N LEU A 12 21.78 11.57 13.94
CA LEU A 12 20.74 10.71 14.49
C LEU A 12 19.60 10.62 13.45
N PRO A 13 18.91 9.46 13.33
CA PRO A 13 17.79 9.35 12.40
C PRO A 13 16.72 10.39 12.77
N SER A 14 16.34 11.19 11.79
CA SER A 14 15.27 12.21 11.90
C SER A 14 14.03 11.59 12.53
N CYS A 15 13.49 12.24 13.56
CA CYS A 15 12.23 11.83 14.18
C CYS A 15 11.08 12.12 13.20
N ALA A 16 10.42 11.12 12.68
CA ALA A 16 9.21 11.28 11.86
C ALA A 16 8.08 11.91 12.71
N ARG A 17 7.27 12.79 12.10
CA ARG A 17 6.10 13.39 12.77
C ARG A 17 4.89 12.50 12.55
N SER A 18 4.19 12.14 13.63
CA SER A 18 2.94 11.38 13.58
C SER A 18 1.75 12.24 14.01
N GLN A 19 0.64 12.09 13.28
CA GLN A 19 -0.63 12.75 13.57
C GLN A 19 -1.76 11.74 13.40
N ARG A 20 -2.74 11.74 14.31
CA ARG A 20 -3.94 10.91 14.23
C ARG A 20 -5.16 11.77 13.96
N ALA A 21 -6.06 11.25 13.12
CA ALA A 21 -7.34 11.85 12.79
C ALA A 21 -8.42 10.77 12.65
N ALA A 22 -9.67 11.20 12.55
CA ALA A 22 -10.79 10.37 12.12
C ALA A 22 -11.25 10.85 10.74
N ILE A 23 -11.43 9.94 9.81
CA ILE A 23 -11.88 10.22 8.44
C ILE A 23 -13.19 9.49 8.15
N ALA A 24 -14.06 10.12 7.37
CA ALA A 24 -15.32 9.51 6.93
C ALA A 24 -15.12 8.87 5.55
N PRO A 25 -15.40 7.56 5.38
CA PRO A 25 -15.34 6.89 4.08
C PRO A 25 -16.33 7.46 3.06
N ARG A 26 -17.40 8.12 3.53
CA ARG A 26 -18.37 8.84 2.69
C ARG A 26 -18.42 10.30 3.08
N ALA A 27 -18.36 11.19 2.09
CA ALA A 27 -18.38 12.64 2.32
C ALA A 27 -19.77 13.14 2.75
N ASP A 28 -20.81 12.49 2.27
CA ASP A 28 -22.24 12.86 2.41
C ASP A 28 -23.06 11.91 3.27
N GLY A 29 -22.42 10.88 3.87
CA GLY A 29 -23.11 9.84 4.63
C GLY A 29 -23.12 10.09 6.13
N PRO A 30 -24.15 9.61 6.85
CA PRO A 30 -24.15 9.65 8.30
C PRO A 30 -23.08 8.70 8.85
N GLY A 31 -22.13 9.26 9.53
CA GLY A 31 -21.62 8.81 10.79
C GLY A 31 -20.53 7.77 10.90
N GLU A 32 -20.21 6.93 9.94
CA GLU A 32 -19.06 6.04 10.14
C GLU A 32 -17.75 6.81 9.93
N THR A 33 -16.95 6.87 10.97
CA THR A 33 -15.57 7.38 10.86
C THR A 33 -14.58 6.27 11.19
N ILE A 34 -13.47 6.25 10.49
CA ILE A 34 -12.36 5.35 10.77
C ILE A 34 -11.13 6.15 11.21
N PRO A 35 -10.30 5.62 12.10
CA PRO A 35 -9.04 6.23 12.47
C PRO A 35 -8.07 6.23 11.28
N VAL A 36 -7.30 7.29 11.15
CA VAL A 36 -6.14 7.35 10.25
C VAL A 36 -4.94 7.88 11.01
N GLU A 37 -3.79 7.25 10.85
CA GLU A 37 -2.50 7.75 11.31
C GLU A 37 -1.72 8.27 10.10
N LEU A 38 -1.29 9.54 10.15
CA LEU A 38 -0.40 10.15 9.17
C LEU A 38 0.99 10.26 9.78
N VAL A 39 1.96 9.60 9.18
CA VAL A 39 3.38 9.71 9.52
C VAL A 39 4.11 10.34 8.34
N ARG A 40 4.89 11.39 8.58
CA ARG A 40 5.60 12.10 7.52
C ARG A 40 7.07 12.33 7.86
N PRO A 41 7.93 12.48 6.84
CA PRO A 41 9.31 12.90 7.04
C PRO A 41 9.39 14.24 7.73
N GLU A 42 10.54 14.55 8.33
CA GLU A 42 10.85 15.90 8.77
C GLU A 42 11.25 16.79 7.60
N GLY A 43 11.10 18.09 7.79
CA GLY A 43 11.45 19.09 6.80
C GLY A 43 10.22 19.71 6.12
N PRO A 44 10.47 20.59 5.15
CA PRO A 44 9.41 21.25 4.40
C PRO A 44 8.81 20.28 3.36
N GLY A 45 7.48 20.28 3.24
CA GLY A 45 6.75 19.66 2.15
C GLY A 45 6.77 20.52 0.88
N PRO A 46 5.94 20.19 -0.14
CA PRO A 46 4.98 19.09 -0.09
C PRO A 46 5.62 17.72 -0.39
N PHE A 47 5.31 16.73 0.43
CA PHE A 47 5.78 15.35 0.28
C PHE A 47 4.87 14.55 -0.66
N PRO A 48 5.39 13.68 -1.54
CA PRO A 48 4.60 12.60 -2.10
C PRO A 48 4.12 11.69 -0.98
N ALA A 49 2.96 11.05 -1.14
CA ALA A 49 2.36 10.27 -0.07
C ALA A 49 1.98 8.86 -0.52
N VAL A 50 1.86 7.96 0.46
CA VAL A 50 1.42 6.58 0.24
C VAL A 50 0.33 6.23 1.25
N VAL A 51 -0.82 5.76 0.77
CA VAL A 51 -1.85 5.14 1.60
C VAL A 51 -1.49 3.68 1.80
N LEU A 52 -1.19 3.28 3.05
CA LEU A 52 -0.83 1.92 3.42
C LEU A 52 -2.06 1.17 3.90
N LEU A 53 -2.39 0.05 3.25
CA LEU A 53 -3.55 -0.78 3.52
C LEU A 53 -3.11 -2.05 4.25
N HIS A 54 -3.44 -2.12 5.55
CA HIS A 54 -3.05 -3.24 6.41
C HIS A 54 -3.66 -4.58 5.97
N SER A 55 -3.06 -5.70 6.38
CA SER A 55 -3.54 -7.05 6.09
C SER A 55 -4.85 -7.38 6.80
N CYS A 56 -5.36 -8.60 6.60
CA CYS A 56 -6.54 -9.11 7.33
C CYS A 56 -6.35 -9.15 8.85
N ALA A 57 -5.12 -9.11 9.36
CA ALA A 57 -4.81 -9.10 10.79
C ALA A 57 -5.15 -7.77 11.49
N GLY A 58 -5.55 -6.74 10.74
CA GLY A 58 -5.83 -5.43 11.30
C GLY A 58 -4.59 -4.74 11.86
N LEU A 59 -4.80 -3.71 12.68
CA LEU A 59 -3.72 -3.01 13.39
C LEU A 59 -3.45 -3.55 14.80
N GLY A 60 -4.24 -4.49 15.29
CA GLY A 60 -3.92 -5.23 16.51
C GLY A 60 -2.72 -6.16 16.27
N ARG A 61 -2.96 -7.29 15.61
CA ARG A 61 -1.92 -8.29 15.32
C ARG A 61 -0.94 -7.87 14.21
N GLY A 62 -1.39 -7.03 13.28
CA GLY A 62 -0.60 -6.56 12.12
C GLY A 62 0.24 -5.30 12.37
N ALA A 63 0.16 -4.68 13.55
CA ALA A 63 0.80 -3.38 13.84
C ALA A 63 2.31 -3.36 13.57
N ARG A 64 3.04 -4.44 13.95
CA ARG A 64 4.48 -4.53 13.72
C ARG A 64 4.82 -4.47 12.22
N HIS A 65 4.12 -5.23 11.40
CA HIS A 65 4.33 -5.27 9.95
C HIS A 65 4.03 -3.90 9.30
N ALA A 66 2.90 -3.28 9.67
CA ALA A 66 2.57 -1.94 9.21
C ALA A 66 3.64 -0.92 9.63
N GLY A 67 4.10 -0.96 10.88
CA GLY A 67 5.16 -0.09 11.39
C GLY A 67 6.51 -0.27 10.66
N ASP A 68 6.86 -1.50 10.28
CA ASP A 68 8.07 -1.77 9.49
C ASP A 68 8.02 -1.08 8.14
N TRP A 69 6.87 -1.14 7.46
CA TRP A 69 6.69 -0.48 6.17
C TRP A 69 6.54 1.04 6.27
N ILE A 70 5.90 1.56 7.31
CA ILE A 70 5.86 3.01 7.58
C ILE A 70 7.29 3.54 7.67
N ARG A 71 8.16 2.91 8.46
CA ARG A 71 9.56 3.36 8.60
C ARG A 71 10.31 3.35 7.27
N ARG A 72 10.12 2.31 6.44
CA ARG A 72 10.75 2.22 5.12
C ARG A 72 10.27 3.32 4.17
N LEU A 73 8.96 3.53 4.08
CA LEU A 73 8.38 4.54 3.19
C LEU A 73 8.77 5.96 3.62
N VAL A 74 8.76 6.25 4.92
CA VAL A 74 9.22 7.54 5.45
C VAL A 74 10.71 7.76 5.17
N ALA A 75 11.54 6.72 5.31
CA ALA A 75 12.97 6.78 4.95
C ALA A 75 13.20 6.97 3.44
N MET A 76 12.26 6.59 2.58
CA MET A 76 12.24 6.86 1.16
C MET A 76 11.71 8.26 0.81
N GLY A 77 11.28 9.06 1.79
CA GLY A 77 10.78 10.42 1.60
C GLY A 77 9.26 10.54 1.44
N TYR A 78 8.51 9.47 1.63
CA TYR A 78 7.04 9.49 1.49
C TYR A 78 6.35 9.78 2.82
N ALA A 79 5.32 10.62 2.81
CA ALA A 79 4.32 10.64 3.88
C ALA A 79 3.44 9.39 3.79
N VAL A 80 3.06 8.80 4.92
CA VAL A 80 2.29 7.56 4.97
C VAL A 80 1.00 7.77 5.74
N ALA A 81 -0.13 7.56 5.09
CA ALA A 81 -1.44 7.51 5.74
C ALA A 81 -1.87 6.04 5.94
N LEU A 82 -2.16 5.67 7.18
CA LEU A 82 -2.59 4.33 7.58
C LEU A 82 -4.03 4.37 8.11
N PRO A 83 -5.07 4.15 7.27
CA PRO A 83 -6.44 4.02 7.73
C PRO A 83 -6.67 2.67 8.43
N ASP A 84 -7.39 2.69 9.56
CA ASP A 84 -7.83 1.50 10.27
C ASP A 84 -9.24 1.11 9.81
N SER A 85 -9.32 0.20 8.88
CA SER A 85 -10.59 -0.24 8.30
C SER A 85 -11.39 -1.18 9.20
N PHE A 86 -10.85 -1.65 10.33
CA PHE A 86 -11.45 -2.77 11.05
C PHE A 86 -11.92 -2.44 12.46
N THR A 87 -11.15 -1.67 13.23
CA THR A 87 -11.41 -1.50 14.67
C THR A 87 -12.76 -0.89 14.95
N THR A 88 -13.14 0.20 14.28
CA THR A 88 -14.45 0.85 14.48
C THR A 88 -15.63 0.04 13.92
N ARG A 89 -15.36 -0.94 13.05
CA ARG A 89 -16.35 -1.89 12.53
C ARG A 89 -16.54 -3.13 13.39
N GLY A 90 -15.91 -3.17 14.58
CA GLY A 90 -16.05 -4.29 15.53
C GLY A 90 -15.08 -5.45 15.28
N TYR A 91 -14.03 -5.26 14.48
CA TYR A 91 -13.03 -6.28 14.16
C TYR A 91 -11.61 -5.89 14.61
N PRO A 92 -11.37 -5.56 15.90
CA PRO A 92 -10.04 -5.11 16.35
C PRO A 92 -8.95 -6.17 16.17
N ASP A 93 -9.34 -7.46 16.19
CA ASP A 93 -8.42 -8.60 15.97
C ASP A 93 -8.31 -9.03 14.50
N GLY A 94 -8.96 -8.28 13.60
CA GLY A 94 -8.92 -8.52 12.16
C GLY A 94 -9.99 -9.48 11.65
N VAL A 95 -9.88 -9.81 10.35
CA VAL A 95 -10.87 -10.59 9.58
C VAL A 95 -10.25 -11.78 8.83
N CYS A 96 -9.11 -12.32 9.30
CA CYS A 96 -8.34 -13.35 8.59
C CYS A 96 -9.10 -14.65 8.32
N GLY A 97 -10.08 -15.00 9.17
CA GLY A 97 -10.96 -16.16 8.97
C GLY A 97 -11.97 -15.94 7.82
N ASN A 98 -12.43 -14.71 7.62
CA ASN A 98 -13.37 -14.34 6.57
C ASN A 98 -13.17 -12.87 6.13
N GLY A 99 -12.35 -12.64 5.11
CA GLY A 99 -12.07 -11.31 4.57
C GLY A 99 -13.28 -10.56 4.01
N LEU A 100 -14.40 -11.25 3.77
CA LEU A 100 -15.64 -10.61 3.29
C LEU A 100 -16.46 -9.92 4.41
N LEU A 101 -16.06 -10.04 5.67
CA LEU A 101 -16.65 -9.25 6.75
C LEU A 101 -16.43 -7.74 6.54
N VAL A 102 -15.31 -7.37 5.93
CA VAL A 102 -15.04 -6.02 5.44
C VAL A 102 -14.46 -6.15 4.01
N PRO A 103 -15.31 -6.15 2.97
CA PRO A 103 -14.88 -6.38 1.59
C PRO A 103 -13.87 -5.36 1.08
N PRO A 104 -13.03 -5.71 0.08
CA PRO A 104 -12.01 -4.82 -0.44
C PRO A 104 -12.59 -3.54 -1.07
N GLU A 105 -13.82 -3.59 -1.60
CA GLU A 105 -14.51 -2.42 -2.15
C GLU A 105 -14.86 -1.41 -1.05
N VAL A 106 -15.31 -1.88 0.11
CA VAL A 106 -15.55 -1.02 1.29
C VAL A 106 -14.25 -0.35 1.73
N ARG A 107 -13.16 -1.12 1.78
CA ARG A 107 -11.84 -0.59 2.13
C ARG A 107 -11.25 0.32 1.04
N ALA A 108 -11.67 0.16 -0.21
CA ALA A 108 -11.32 1.12 -1.26
C ALA A 108 -11.91 2.51 -0.97
N ALA A 109 -13.14 2.59 -0.45
CA ALA A 109 -13.70 3.86 0.02
C ALA A 109 -12.92 4.45 1.21
N ASP A 110 -12.45 3.61 2.15
CA ASP A 110 -11.55 4.04 3.23
C ASP A 110 -10.24 4.61 2.67
N ALA A 111 -9.67 3.94 1.67
CA ALA A 111 -8.44 4.39 1.01
C ALA A 111 -8.63 5.75 0.33
N TYR A 112 -9.75 5.98 -0.36
CA TYR A 112 -10.05 7.28 -0.97
C TYR A 112 -10.42 8.36 0.05
N ALA A 113 -10.99 8.00 1.21
CA ALA A 113 -11.14 8.94 2.32
C ALA A 113 -9.79 9.40 2.88
N ALA A 114 -8.80 8.49 2.90
CA ALA A 114 -7.43 8.86 3.24
C ALA A 114 -6.80 9.75 2.15
N VAL A 115 -7.09 9.54 0.86
CA VAL A 115 -6.68 10.48 -0.22
C VAL A 115 -7.25 11.87 0.04
N ARG A 116 -8.57 12.01 0.27
CA ARG A 116 -9.19 13.30 0.59
C ARG A 116 -8.55 13.96 1.81
N TYR A 117 -8.24 13.19 2.86
CA TYR A 117 -7.55 13.71 4.04
C TYR A 117 -6.15 14.24 3.71
N LEU A 118 -5.41 13.55 2.85
CA LEU A 118 -4.10 13.97 2.38
C LEU A 118 -4.18 15.22 1.48
N GLU A 119 -5.18 15.31 0.59
CA GLU A 119 -5.43 16.48 -0.27
C GLU A 119 -5.67 17.77 0.51
N ALA A 120 -6.26 17.68 1.69
CA ALA A 120 -6.51 18.82 2.56
C ALA A 120 -5.25 19.28 3.33
N ASN A 121 -4.14 18.54 3.24
CA ASN A 121 -2.91 18.85 3.96
C ASN A 121 -1.91 19.58 3.03
N PRO A 122 -1.54 20.85 3.31
CA PRO A 122 -0.63 21.63 2.46
C PRO A 122 0.80 21.06 2.38
N ASP A 123 1.18 20.20 3.32
CA ASP A 123 2.49 19.53 3.30
C ASP A 123 2.51 18.27 2.38
N ILE A 124 1.41 17.97 1.68
CA ILE A 124 1.29 16.80 0.80
C ILE A 124 1.11 17.23 -0.65
N ALA A 125 1.84 16.58 -1.55
CA ALA A 125 1.65 16.71 -2.99
C ALA A 125 0.45 15.87 -3.43
N SER A 126 -0.70 16.50 -3.58
CA SER A 126 -2.00 15.83 -3.80
C SER A 126 -2.10 15.07 -5.12
N ASP A 127 -1.28 15.41 -6.09
CA ASP A 127 -1.15 14.74 -7.40
C ASP A 127 -0.20 13.52 -7.38
N ARG A 128 0.50 13.29 -6.26
CA ARG A 128 1.51 12.24 -6.09
C ARG A 128 1.21 11.34 -4.89
N ILE A 129 0.01 10.77 -4.87
CA ILE A 129 -0.45 9.85 -3.84
C ILE A 129 -0.49 8.44 -4.41
N GLY A 130 0.33 7.54 -3.88
CA GLY A 130 0.31 6.11 -4.19
C GLY A 130 -0.44 5.30 -3.13
N THR A 131 -0.58 3.99 -3.40
CA THR A 131 -1.11 3.04 -2.42
C THR A 131 -0.27 1.77 -2.37
N ILE A 132 -0.14 1.20 -1.17
CA ILE A 132 0.51 -0.09 -0.94
C ILE A 132 -0.35 -0.91 0.02
N GLY A 133 -0.42 -2.21 -0.22
CA GLY A 133 -1.20 -3.07 0.67
C GLY A 133 -0.71 -4.51 0.67
N TYR A 134 -1.03 -5.22 1.75
CA TYR A 134 -0.55 -6.57 2.02
C TYR A 134 -1.72 -7.53 2.20
N SER A 135 -1.70 -8.68 1.53
CA SER A 135 -2.76 -9.69 1.66
C SER A 135 -4.14 -9.10 1.35
N HIS A 136 -5.03 -9.03 2.32
CA HIS A 136 -6.31 -8.34 2.21
C HIS A 136 -6.15 -6.86 1.81
N GLY A 137 -5.11 -6.16 2.32
CA GLY A 137 -4.76 -4.81 1.88
C GLY A 137 -4.28 -4.78 0.43
N GLY A 138 -3.55 -5.79 -0.03
CA GLY A 138 -3.18 -5.96 -1.43
C GLY A 138 -4.41 -6.17 -2.33
N TRP A 139 -5.38 -6.97 -1.87
CA TRP A 139 -6.68 -7.11 -2.54
C TRP A 139 -7.43 -5.77 -2.59
N THR A 140 -7.35 -4.97 -1.52
CA THR A 140 -7.90 -3.61 -1.49
C THR A 140 -7.19 -2.69 -2.49
N VAL A 141 -5.87 -2.80 -2.69
CA VAL A 141 -5.15 -2.06 -3.74
C VAL A 141 -5.73 -2.39 -5.11
N LEU A 142 -5.96 -3.68 -5.41
CA LEU A 142 -6.60 -4.06 -6.68
C LEU A 142 -7.97 -3.38 -6.82
N ALA A 143 -8.81 -3.42 -5.79
CA ALA A 143 -10.13 -2.79 -5.80
C ALA A 143 -10.04 -1.27 -5.98
N ALA A 144 -9.16 -0.60 -5.24
CA ALA A 144 -8.97 0.85 -5.29
C ALA A 144 -8.41 1.35 -6.64
N LEU A 145 -7.80 0.46 -7.44
CA LEU A 145 -7.32 0.77 -8.78
C LEU A 145 -8.21 0.20 -9.89
N ASP A 146 -9.17 -0.70 -9.60
CA ASP A 146 -10.16 -1.09 -10.59
C ASP A 146 -11.04 0.10 -10.97
N ARG A 147 -11.21 0.35 -12.28
CA ARG A 147 -11.90 1.56 -12.77
C ARG A 147 -13.28 1.73 -12.15
N GLY A 148 -14.11 0.69 -12.13
CA GLY A 148 -15.48 0.80 -11.63
C GLY A 148 -15.53 1.03 -10.13
N VAL A 149 -14.71 0.30 -9.36
CA VAL A 149 -14.62 0.45 -7.90
C VAL A 149 -13.97 1.79 -7.55
N ALA A 150 -12.90 2.19 -8.25
CA ALA A 150 -12.19 3.44 -8.02
C ALA A 150 -13.08 4.67 -8.26
N GLU A 151 -13.85 4.69 -9.34
CA GLU A 151 -14.78 5.78 -9.65
C GLU A 151 -15.85 5.93 -8.55
N TRP A 152 -16.45 4.81 -8.16
CA TRP A 152 -17.42 4.81 -7.07
C TRP A 152 -16.80 5.25 -5.72
N ALA A 153 -15.68 4.64 -5.32
CA ALA A 153 -15.05 4.89 -4.03
C ALA A 153 -14.55 6.35 -3.91
N ARG A 154 -13.94 6.86 -4.98
CA ARG A 154 -13.46 8.24 -5.07
C ARG A 154 -14.62 9.23 -4.95
N SER A 155 -15.72 9.00 -5.70
CA SER A 155 -16.91 9.83 -5.63
C SER A 155 -17.55 9.79 -4.23
N ALA A 156 -17.71 8.59 -3.65
CA ALA A 156 -18.27 8.42 -2.32
C ALA A 156 -17.44 9.14 -1.24
N ALA A 157 -16.13 9.05 -1.33
CA ALA A 157 -15.21 9.73 -0.41
C ALA A 157 -15.12 11.24 -0.65
N GLY A 158 -15.50 11.75 -1.81
CA GLY A 158 -15.31 13.16 -2.21
C GLY A 158 -13.84 13.52 -2.45
N ALA A 159 -13.00 12.56 -2.84
CA ALA A 159 -11.61 12.80 -3.21
C ALA A 159 -11.51 13.38 -4.63
N GLN A 160 -10.61 14.34 -4.83
CA GLN A 160 -10.44 15.02 -6.12
C GLN A 160 -9.57 14.18 -7.07
N HIS A 161 -8.51 13.57 -6.55
CA HIS A 161 -7.55 12.78 -7.32
C HIS A 161 -7.76 11.27 -7.11
N GLY A 162 -7.29 10.49 -8.07
CA GLY A 162 -7.08 9.05 -7.95
C GLY A 162 -5.67 8.76 -7.44
N PHE A 163 -5.36 7.48 -7.25
CA PHE A 163 -4.00 7.05 -6.96
C PHE A 163 -3.11 7.19 -8.20
N ALA A 164 -1.88 7.69 -8.02
CA ALA A 164 -0.88 7.80 -9.08
C ALA A 164 -0.19 6.45 -9.38
N ALA A 165 -0.12 5.54 -8.41
CA ALA A 165 0.46 4.20 -8.55
C ALA A 165 0.03 3.30 -7.39
N GLY A 166 0.10 1.96 -7.58
CA GLY A 166 -0.16 1.01 -6.52
C GLY A 166 0.76 -0.20 -6.49
N VAL A 167 1.06 -0.69 -5.28
CA VAL A 167 1.83 -1.92 -5.05
C VAL A 167 1.01 -2.88 -4.20
N ALA A 168 0.74 -4.07 -4.72
CA ALA A 168 -0.04 -5.11 -4.07
C ALA A 168 0.83 -6.32 -3.73
N PHE A 169 1.05 -6.56 -2.44
CA PHE A 169 1.77 -7.72 -1.94
C PHE A 169 0.81 -8.88 -1.71
N TYR A 170 1.10 -10.00 -2.34
CA TYR A 170 0.36 -11.27 -2.24
C TYR A 170 -1.16 -11.06 -2.12
N PRO A 171 -1.76 -10.33 -3.10
CA PRO A 171 -3.18 -10.04 -3.09
C PRO A 171 -4.03 -11.26 -3.40
N GLU A 172 -5.32 -11.23 -3.02
CA GLU A 172 -6.31 -12.17 -3.55
C GLU A 172 -6.74 -11.75 -4.96
N CYS A 173 -6.35 -12.51 -5.97
CA CYS A 173 -6.65 -12.23 -7.37
C CYS A 173 -7.72 -13.17 -8.00
N GLY A 174 -8.18 -14.16 -7.24
CA GLY A 174 -9.15 -15.15 -7.72
C GLY A 174 -10.57 -14.89 -7.26
N TYR A 175 -10.80 -13.91 -6.41
CA TYR A 175 -12.11 -13.64 -5.82
C TYR A 175 -12.55 -12.19 -6.00
N GLY A 176 -13.70 -12.04 -6.66
CA GLY A 176 -14.32 -10.75 -6.98
C GLY A 176 -14.79 -10.72 -8.44
N ALA A 177 -16.08 -10.45 -8.65
CA ALA A 177 -16.67 -10.44 -10.00
C ALA A 177 -16.00 -9.40 -10.92
N TRP A 178 -15.54 -8.27 -10.37
CA TRP A 178 -14.85 -7.20 -11.08
C TRP A 178 -13.46 -7.60 -11.62
N LEU A 179 -12.80 -8.60 -11.01
CA LEU A 179 -11.48 -9.06 -11.46
C LEU A 179 -11.50 -9.67 -12.88
N ALA A 180 -12.63 -10.19 -13.32
CA ALA A 180 -12.77 -10.75 -14.69
C ALA A 180 -12.67 -9.67 -15.77
N ALA A 181 -13.16 -8.45 -15.47
CA ALA A 181 -13.15 -7.30 -16.35
C ALA A 181 -12.20 -6.18 -15.87
N TYR A 182 -11.19 -6.55 -15.08
CA TYR A 182 -10.27 -5.62 -14.43
C TYR A 182 -9.68 -4.59 -15.39
N ARG A 183 -9.78 -3.32 -15.01
CA ARG A 183 -9.18 -2.20 -15.73
C ARG A 183 -8.53 -1.27 -14.71
N THR A 184 -7.20 -1.25 -14.69
CA THR A 184 -6.51 -0.35 -13.75
C THR A 184 -6.64 1.11 -14.16
N THR A 185 -6.80 1.98 -13.16
CA THR A 185 -6.78 3.45 -13.31
C THR A 185 -5.39 4.04 -13.20
N ALA A 186 -4.40 3.28 -12.71
CA ALA A 186 -3.03 3.71 -12.51
C ALA A 186 -2.05 2.54 -12.66
N PRO A 187 -0.74 2.77 -12.83
CA PRO A 187 0.27 1.73 -12.81
C PRO A 187 0.18 0.86 -11.54
N LEU A 188 0.26 -0.45 -11.74
CA LEU A 188 0.14 -1.45 -10.68
C LEU A 188 1.32 -2.44 -10.73
N LEU A 189 1.96 -2.65 -9.58
CA LEU A 189 2.93 -3.71 -9.35
C LEU A 189 2.34 -4.75 -8.39
N ILE A 190 2.28 -6.00 -8.83
CA ILE A 190 1.90 -7.15 -8.00
C ILE A 190 3.16 -7.92 -7.61
N LEU A 191 3.31 -8.22 -6.31
CA LEU A 191 4.40 -9.00 -5.76
C LEU A 191 3.82 -10.24 -5.07
N ALA A 192 4.11 -11.45 -5.56
CA ALA A 192 3.47 -12.68 -5.12
C ALA A 192 4.50 -13.77 -4.79
N GLY A 193 4.17 -14.66 -3.86
CA GLY A 193 4.97 -15.84 -3.56
C GLY A 193 4.57 -17.04 -4.43
N GLU A 194 5.54 -17.80 -4.95
CA GLU A 194 5.26 -18.96 -5.79
C GLU A 194 4.50 -20.06 -5.06
N ILE A 195 4.89 -20.32 -3.79
CA ILE A 195 4.26 -21.36 -2.96
C ILE A 195 3.32 -20.79 -1.90
N ASP A 196 2.74 -19.62 -2.18
CA ASP A 196 1.68 -19.03 -1.36
C ASP A 196 0.43 -19.91 -1.44
N ASP A 197 0.09 -20.56 -0.33
CA ASP A 197 -1.07 -21.44 -0.18
C ASP A 197 -2.30 -20.72 0.42
N TRP A 198 -2.20 -19.40 0.66
CA TRP A 198 -3.30 -18.55 1.12
C TRP A 198 -3.96 -17.81 -0.03
N THR A 199 -3.19 -16.98 -0.73
CA THR A 199 -3.58 -16.23 -1.91
C THR A 199 -2.70 -16.67 -3.09
N LEU A 200 -3.23 -17.58 -3.90
CA LEU A 200 -2.47 -18.23 -4.97
C LEU A 200 -1.92 -17.21 -5.97
N SER A 201 -0.67 -17.40 -6.41
CA SER A 201 -0.03 -16.51 -7.38
C SER A 201 -0.58 -16.67 -8.82
N ALA A 202 -1.06 -17.85 -9.19
CA ALA A 202 -1.55 -18.12 -10.55
C ALA A 202 -2.72 -17.23 -11.01
N PRO A 203 -3.76 -16.94 -10.20
CA PRO A 203 -4.78 -15.95 -10.56
C PRO A 203 -4.20 -14.55 -10.76
N CYS A 204 -3.19 -14.15 -9.99
CA CYS A 204 -2.53 -12.85 -10.13
C CYS A 204 -1.74 -12.77 -11.43
N GLN A 205 -1.02 -13.85 -11.81
CA GLN A 205 -0.36 -13.94 -13.10
C GLN A 205 -1.37 -13.79 -14.25
N SER A 206 -2.48 -14.54 -14.20
CA SER A 206 -3.53 -14.46 -15.20
C SER A 206 -4.17 -13.07 -15.32
N LEU A 207 -4.32 -12.36 -14.20
CA LEU A 207 -4.80 -10.97 -14.19
C LEU A 207 -3.79 -10.05 -14.87
N ALA A 208 -2.51 -10.15 -14.50
CA ALA A 208 -1.45 -9.31 -15.06
C ALA A 208 -1.28 -9.56 -16.57
N ASP A 209 -1.31 -10.80 -17.02
CA ASP A 209 -1.20 -11.17 -18.42
C ASP A 209 -2.35 -10.59 -19.25
N ARG A 210 -3.61 -10.71 -18.77
CA ARG A 210 -4.77 -10.11 -19.45
C ARG A 210 -4.68 -8.60 -19.49
N ALA A 211 -4.33 -7.96 -18.38
CA ALA A 211 -4.21 -6.51 -18.33
C ALA A 211 -3.11 -6.00 -19.27
N SER A 212 -1.94 -6.64 -19.26
CA SER A 212 -0.80 -6.29 -20.11
C SER A 212 -1.14 -6.51 -21.60
N SER A 213 -1.81 -7.61 -21.98
CA SER A 213 -2.24 -7.85 -23.38
C SER A 213 -3.21 -6.78 -23.90
N GLN A 214 -3.85 -6.02 -23.00
CA GLN A 214 -4.73 -4.90 -23.30
C GLN A 214 -4.05 -3.53 -23.16
N GLY A 215 -2.71 -3.52 -23.04
CA GLY A 215 -1.91 -2.31 -22.93
C GLY A 215 -2.03 -1.59 -21.57
N GLN A 216 -2.56 -2.26 -20.54
CA GLN A 216 -2.67 -1.66 -19.21
C GLN A 216 -1.34 -1.76 -18.45
N PRO A 217 -0.95 -0.76 -17.66
CA PRO A 217 0.30 -0.72 -16.93
C PRO A 217 0.27 -1.59 -15.66
N VAL A 218 0.09 -2.89 -15.83
CA VAL A 218 0.12 -3.89 -14.75
C VAL A 218 1.34 -4.77 -14.93
N SER A 219 2.14 -4.92 -13.87
CA SER A 219 3.28 -5.80 -13.80
C SER A 219 3.19 -6.73 -12.60
N ILE A 220 3.79 -7.91 -12.72
CA ILE A 220 3.85 -8.89 -11.64
C ILE A 220 5.26 -9.44 -11.49
N LYS A 221 5.69 -9.68 -10.25
CA LYS A 221 6.88 -10.45 -9.91
C LYS A 221 6.51 -11.56 -8.95
N ILE A 222 6.84 -12.80 -9.32
CA ILE A 222 6.63 -13.99 -8.49
C ILE A 222 7.98 -14.41 -7.93
N TYR A 223 8.05 -14.58 -6.61
CA TYR A 223 9.25 -14.98 -5.88
C TYR A 223 9.26 -16.49 -5.69
N ALA A 224 10.26 -17.16 -6.30
CA ALA A 224 10.44 -18.60 -6.21
C ALA A 224 10.58 -19.06 -4.75
N GLY A 225 9.85 -20.09 -4.37
CA GLY A 225 9.87 -20.67 -3.00
C GLY A 225 9.29 -19.78 -1.90
N ALA A 226 8.88 -18.54 -2.19
CA ALA A 226 8.31 -17.64 -1.20
C ALA A 226 6.84 -17.98 -0.90
N ARG A 227 6.45 -17.79 0.37
CA ARG A 227 5.10 -18.02 0.90
C ARG A 227 4.34 -16.72 1.08
N HIS A 228 3.10 -16.82 1.58
CA HIS A 228 2.35 -15.66 2.07
C HIS A 228 3.13 -14.92 3.15
N SER A 229 3.12 -13.59 3.14
CA SER A 229 3.88 -12.73 4.07
C SER A 229 5.40 -12.87 3.96
N PHE A 230 5.94 -13.13 2.75
CA PHE A 230 7.37 -13.28 2.51
C PHE A 230 8.21 -12.04 2.87
N ASP A 231 7.59 -10.87 2.91
CA ASP A 231 8.23 -9.59 3.25
C ASP A 231 8.42 -9.37 4.77
N THR A 232 7.99 -10.32 5.59
CA THR A 232 8.13 -10.29 7.05
C THR A 232 9.39 -11.01 7.54
N TYR A 233 9.62 -10.99 8.87
CA TYR A 233 10.67 -11.76 9.55
C TYR A 233 10.13 -13.01 10.26
N LEU A 234 8.87 -13.37 9.99
CA LEU A 234 8.25 -14.52 10.64
C LEU A 234 8.86 -15.82 10.14
N PRO A 235 9.14 -16.79 11.03
CA PRO A 235 9.44 -18.16 10.60
C PRO A 235 8.20 -18.77 9.92
N PRO A 236 8.35 -19.84 9.12
CA PRO A 236 7.21 -20.56 8.58
C PRO A 236 6.22 -20.94 9.70
N THR A 237 5.00 -20.40 9.62
CA THR A 237 3.99 -20.52 10.67
C THR A 237 2.65 -20.90 10.05
N ARG A 238 2.00 -21.92 10.63
CA ARG A 238 0.65 -22.33 10.23
C ARG A 238 -0.39 -21.39 10.84
N VAL A 239 -1.32 -20.91 10.00
CA VAL A 239 -2.48 -20.09 10.38
C VAL A 239 -3.73 -20.94 10.15
N PRO A 240 -4.29 -21.59 11.17
CA PRO A 240 -5.38 -22.57 11.01
C PRO A 240 -6.67 -21.94 10.47
N GLU A 241 -6.99 -20.71 10.87
CA GLU A 241 -8.20 -19.98 10.48
C GLU A 241 -8.17 -19.46 9.04
N ALA A 242 -7.01 -19.44 8.37
CA ALA A 242 -6.88 -19.02 7.00
C ALA A 242 -7.78 -19.83 6.06
N ARG A 243 -8.20 -19.21 4.95
CA ARG A 243 -9.01 -19.87 3.92
C ARG A 243 -10.28 -20.55 4.47
N ARG A 244 -10.97 -19.86 5.39
CA ARG A 244 -12.18 -20.37 6.05
C ARG A 244 -11.95 -21.70 6.77
N GLY A 245 -10.84 -21.79 7.53
CA GLY A 245 -10.49 -22.96 8.34
C GLY A 245 -9.72 -24.07 7.60
N ARG A 246 -9.40 -23.90 6.30
CA ARG A 246 -8.51 -24.86 5.59
C ARG A 246 -7.05 -24.70 6.00
N GLY A 247 -6.73 -23.53 6.56
CA GLY A 247 -5.39 -23.14 6.98
C GLY A 247 -4.47 -22.79 5.83
N ALA A 248 -3.44 -22.01 6.13
CA ALA A 248 -2.35 -21.66 5.22
C ALA A 248 -1.04 -21.51 5.98
N THR A 249 0.09 -21.52 5.29
CA THR A 249 1.40 -21.30 5.89
C THR A 249 1.94 -19.95 5.45
N ILE A 250 2.21 -19.08 6.41
CA ILE A 250 2.88 -17.79 6.19
C ILE A 250 4.35 -17.88 6.58
N GLY A 251 5.18 -16.99 6.08
CA GLY A 251 6.58 -16.95 6.54
C GLY A 251 7.43 -16.02 5.69
N GLY A 252 8.38 -15.35 6.35
CA GLY A 252 9.35 -14.47 5.71
C GLY A 252 10.35 -15.25 4.86
N ASP A 253 10.76 -14.61 3.75
CA ASP A 253 11.88 -15.01 2.92
C ASP A 253 12.84 -13.84 2.78
N ALA A 254 14.10 -14.01 3.14
CA ALA A 254 15.04 -12.91 3.21
C ALA A 254 15.35 -12.29 1.84
N ALA A 255 15.47 -13.12 0.81
CA ALA A 255 15.78 -12.67 -0.54
C ALA A 255 14.57 -11.98 -1.18
N ALA A 256 13.38 -12.60 -1.07
CA ALA A 256 12.14 -12.02 -1.58
C ALA A 256 11.79 -10.71 -0.85
N ARG A 257 12.00 -10.65 0.47
CA ARG A 257 11.81 -9.41 1.26
C ARG A 257 12.72 -8.30 0.78
N GLN A 258 14.02 -8.55 0.66
CA GLN A 258 14.99 -7.54 0.24
C GLN A 258 14.66 -7.02 -1.17
N ASP A 259 14.43 -7.91 -2.11
CA ASP A 259 14.12 -7.54 -3.47
C ASP A 259 12.76 -6.81 -3.57
N SER A 260 11.73 -7.25 -2.82
CA SER A 260 10.42 -6.59 -2.86
C SER A 260 10.46 -5.15 -2.33
N ILE A 261 11.33 -4.85 -1.38
CA ILE A 261 11.58 -3.47 -0.92
C ILE A 261 12.19 -2.63 -2.06
N GLU A 262 13.19 -3.17 -2.78
CA GLU A 262 13.82 -2.48 -3.92
C GLU A 262 12.85 -2.30 -5.09
N GLN A 263 12.03 -3.32 -5.41
CA GLN A 263 10.98 -3.20 -6.44
C GLN A 263 9.99 -2.10 -6.07
N THR A 264 9.53 -2.05 -4.82
CA THR A 264 8.60 -1.02 -4.32
C THR A 264 9.24 0.36 -4.42
N ARG A 265 10.50 0.51 -3.98
CA ARG A 265 11.24 1.78 -4.05
C ARG A 265 11.37 2.27 -5.50
N ALA A 266 11.84 1.41 -6.40
CA ALA A 266 12.00 1.76 -7.80
C ALA A 266 10.67 2.11 -8.49
N PHE A 267 9.59 1.39 -8.14
CA PHE A 267 8.26 1.62 -8.69
C PHE A 267 7.69 2.96 -8.23
N PHE A 268 7.72 3.26 -6.94
CA PHE A 268 7.24 4.55 -6.44
C PHE A 268 8.11 5.73 -6.86
N ALA A 269 9.44 5.58 -6.94
CA ALA A 269 10.31 6.61 -7.49
C ALA A 269 9.91 6.98 -8.91
N ARG A 270 9.55 6.01 -9.74
CA ARG A 270 9.13 6.24 -11.12
C ARG A 270 7.82 7.03 -11.25
N TYR A 271 6.87 6.84 -10.32
CA TYR A 271 5.50 7.35 -10.48
C TYR A 271 5.10 8.42 -9.47
N LEU A 272 5.82 8.54 -8.35
CA LEU A 272 5.47 9.49 -7.28
C LEU A 272 6.52 10.60 -7.10
N GLU A 273 7.74 10.45 -7.62
CA GLU A 273 8.73 11.52 -7.56
C GLU A 273 8.52 12.51 -8.71
N PRO A 274 8.86 13.80 -8.52
CA PRO A 274 8.84 14.76 -9.61
C PRO A 274 9.75 14.27 -10.73
N ALA A 275 9.33 14.41 -11.99
CA ALA A 275 10.22 14.17 -13.12
C ALA A 275 11.47 15.02 -12.92
N VAL A 276 12.64 14.38 -12.84
CA VAL A 276 13.92 15.10 -12.78
C VAL A 276 14.07 15.83 -14.11
N THR A 277 13.78 17.14 -14.12
CA THR A 277 14.10 17.98 -15.27
C THR A 277 15.60 18.01 -15.39
N PRO A 278 16.21 17.50 -16.48
CA PRO A 278 17.65 17.57 -16.63
C PRO A 278 18.09 19.03 -16.56
N PRO A 279 19.14 19.37 -15.83
CA PRO A 279 19.62 20.73 -15.77
C PRO A 279 20.03 21.17 -17.18
N ASN A 280 19.32 22.18 -17.70
CA ASN A 280 19.63 22.95 -18.92
C ASN A 280 19.66 22.16 -20.25
N SER A 281 18.51 22.04 -20.90
CA SER A 281 18.54 22.16 -22.37
C SER A 281 18.73 23.66 -22.72
N PRO A 282 19.74 24.02 -23.51
CA PRO A 282 19.88 25.41 -23.95
C PRO A 282 18.64 25.83 -24.75
N LEU A 283 18.09 27.01 -24.44
CA LEU A 283 17.01 27.63 -25.20
C LEU A 283 17.40 27.70 -26.70
N PRO A 284 16.52 27.30 -27.61
CA PRO A 284 16.77 27.53 -29.04
C PRO A 284 16.89 29.06 -29.29
N ARG A 285 17.94 29.45 -30.00
CA ARG A 285 18.19 30.83 -30.46
C ARG A 285 17.19 31.21 -31.54
#